data_9fefce0c379e7eaf9758127641353944
#
_entry.id   9fefce0c379e7eaf9758127641353944
#
_cell.length_a   1.000
_cell.length_b   1.000
_cell.length_c   1.000
_cell.angle_alpha   90.00
_cell.angle_beta   90.00
_cell.angle_gamma   90.00
#
_symmetry.space_group_name_H-M   'P 1'
#
loop_
_entity.id
_entity.type
_entity.pdbx_description
1 polymer ?
#
loop_
_entity_poly.entity_id
_entity_poly.type
_entity_poly.pdbx_seq_one_letter_code
_entity_poly.pdbx_strand_id
1 'polypeptide(L)'
;MNSLISQSSLLAHPVVVTNNLNVPKPAAGEPTLLTYDEVNTLFHEFGHALHGLFARVTYPRFSGTNTFRDFVEFPSQVNEMWMLWPEVLENYAVHHVTGERMPTEFVEKLQASSAFNEGFLTSEYLAAALLDQAWHRIGADTVVTDVAAFEADALAAAGLNNPAVPPRYSSTYFQHIFSNSAYDAGYYSYIWSEVLDADTVEWFKANGGLTRANGDRFRTLLLGVGGSKDPLEAYRDFRGQDADIQPLLDRRGLN
;
A
#
# COMPACT_ATOMS: atom_id res chain seq x y z
N MET A 1 -7.08 8.72 -0.42
CA MET A 1 -8.47 8.65 -0.94
C MET A 1 -9.49 8.84 0.19
N ASN A 2 -10.67 9.41 -0.10
CA ASN A 2 -11.78 9.51 0.86
C ASN A 2 -13.09 9.05 0.21
N SER A 3 -13.90 8.29 0.99
CA SER A 3 -15.25 7.91 0.58
C SER A 3 -16.25 8.96 1.09
N LEU A 4 -16.94 9.63 0.17
CA LEU A 4 -18.00 10.59 0.51
C LEU A 4 -19.36 9.91 0.67
N ILE A 5 -19.64 8.90 -0.16
CA ILE A 5 -20.82 8.07 -0.07
C ILE A 5 -20.39 6.61 -0.20
N SER A 6 -20.61 5.84 0.85
CA SER A 6 -20.36 4.39 0.87
C SER A 6 -21.45 3.66 0.10
N GLN A 7 -21.06 2.73 -0.76
CA GLN A 7 -21.98 1.88 -1.49
C GLN A 7 -22.85 1.04 -0.54
N SER A 8 -24.13 0.91 -0.85
CA SER A 8 -25.05 0.04 -0.11
C SER A 8 -26.21 -0.39 -1.00
N SER A 9 -26.39 -1.69 -1.17
CA SER A 9 -27.58 -2.20 -1.87
C SER A 9 -28.86 -2.08 -1.05
N LEU A 10 -28.75 -2.13 0.29
CA LEU A 10 -29.89 -1.95 1.21
C LEU A 10 -30.48 -0.53 1.10
N LEU A 11 -29.61 0.47 1.01
CA LEU A 11 -30.02 1.88 0.97
C LEU A 11 -30.11 2.44 -0.45
N ALA A 12 -29.83 1.61 -1.46
CA ALA A 12 -29.71 2.03 -2.87
C ALA A 12 -28.72 3.20 -3.04
N HIS A 13 -27.66 3.26 -2.23
CA HIS A 13 -26.64 4.30 -2.31
C HIS A 13 -25.62 3.97 -3.39
N PRO A 14 -25.36 4.87 -4.34
CA PRO A 14 -24.17 4.79 -5.19
C PRO A 14 -22.92 5.02 -4.35
N VAL A 15 -21.76 4.69 -4.90
CA VAL A 15 -20.50 5.07 -4.29
C VAL A 15 -20.04 6.42 -4.84
N VAL A 16 -19.49 7.27 -3.97
CA VAL A 16 -18.77 8.49 -4.37
C VAL A 16 -17.46 8.55 -3.60
N VAL A 17 -16.35 8.60 -4.31
CA VAL A 17 -15.01 8.72 -3.73
C VAL A 17 -14.32 9.98 -4.27
N THR A 18 -13.42 10.55 -3.47
CA THR A 18 -12.48 11.58 -3.90
C THR A 18 -11.07 11.04 -3.80
N ASN A 19 -10.24 11.40 -4.78
CA ASN A 19 -8.82 11.06 -4.76
C ASN A 19 -8.01 12.36 -4.80
N ASN A 20 -7.16 12.58 -3.78
CA ASN A 20 -6.33 13.76 -3.65
C ASN A 20 -4.88 13.35 -3.49
N LEU A 21 -3.99 14.07 -4.17
CA LEU A 21 -2.56 13.90 -4.08
C LEU A 21 -1.91 15.20 -3.62
N ASN A 22 -0.77 15.09 -2.93
CA ASN A 22 0.02 16.24 -2.47
C ASN A 22 1.07 16.64 -3.53
N VAL A 23 0.64 16.77 -4.79
CA VAL A 23 1.52 17.20 -5.87
C VAL A 23 1.70 18.72 -5.81
N PRO A 24 2.94 19.25 -5.73
CA PRO A 24 3.19 20.67 -5.72
C PRO A 24 2.71 21.34 -7.01
N LYS A 25 2.04 22.48 -6.87
CA LYS A 25 1.64 23.26 -8.04
C LYS A 25 2.88 23.89 -8.68
N PRO A 26 3.13 23.66 -9.98
CA PRO A 26 4.25 24.27 -10.68
C PRO A 26 4.09 25.79 -10.83
N ALA A 27 5.14 26.48 -11.23
CA ALA A 27 5.07 27.88 -11.61
C ALA A 27 4.08 28.10 -12.78
N ALA A 28 3.51 29.31 -12.89
CA ALA A 28 2.60 29.61 -13.97
C ALA A 28 3.23 29.43 -15.34
N GLY A 29 2.64 28.60 -16.20
CA GLY A 29 3.12 28.28 -17.53
C GLY A 29 4.05 27.06 -17.61
N GLU A 30 4.47 26.51 -16.47
CA GLU A 30 5.28 25.29 -16.43
C GLU A 30 4.39 24.03 -16.38
N PRO A 31 4.83 22.90 -16.99
CA PRO A 31 4.08 21.65 -16.94
C PRO A 31 4.13 21.04 -15.52
N THR A 32 3.07 20.34 -15.13
CA THR A 32 3.06 19.52 -13.93
C THR A 32 3.71 18.18 -14.26
N LEU A 33 5.02 18.06 -14.00
CA LEU A 33 5.73 16.79 -14.12
C LEU A 33 5.76 16.11 -12.76
N LEU A 34 5.52 14.80 -12.77
CA LEU A 34 5.52 13.98 -11.56
C LEU A 34 6.86 13.23 -11.44
N THR A 35 7.34 13.11 -10.21
CA THR A 35 8.42 12.18 -9.90
C THR A 35 7.92 10.73 -9.96
N TYR A 36 8.85 9.78 -9.96
CA TYR A 36 8.51 8.35 -9.89
C TYR A 36 7.62 8.04 -8.68
N ASP A 37 7.98 8.55 -7.50
CA ASP A 37 7.22 8.33 -6.26
C ASP A 37 5.83 8.96 -6.29
N GLU A 38 5.68 10.13 -6.91
CA GLU A 38 4.36 10.76 -7.08
C GLU A 38 3.46 9.97 -8.02
N VAL A 39 4.03 9.37 -9.08
CA VAL A 39 3.28 8.46 -9.97
C VAL A 39 2.90 7.19 -9.22
N ASN A 40 3.83 6.59 -8.46
CA ASN A 40 3.52 5.42 -7.63
C ASN A 40 2.39 5.73 -6.64
N THR A 41 2.46 6.86 -5.94
CA THR A 41 1.40 7.32 -5.02
C THR A 41 0.07 7.52 -5.75
N LEU A 42 0.09 8.03 -7.00
CA LEU A 42 -1.14 8.17 -7.82
C LEU A 42 -1.80 6.81 -8.06
N PHE A 43 -1.03 5.80 -8.45
CA PHE A 43 -1.53 4.44 -8.65
C PHE A 43 -2.02 3.84 -7.33
N HIS A 44 -1.27 4.00 -6.24
CA HIS A 44 -1.65 3.58 -4.90
C HIS A 44 -3.02 4.14 -4.49
N GLU A 45 -3.15 5.45 -4.47
CA GLU A 45 -4.40 6.12 -4.08
C GLU A 45 -5.57 5.78 -5.01
N PHE A 46 -5.28 5.56 -6.29
CA PHE A 46 -6.32 5.09 -7.21
C PHE A 46 -6.75 3.65 -6.93
N GLY A 47 -5.85 2.81 -6.41
CA GLY A 47 -6.18 1.47 -5.94
C GLY A 47 -7.20 1.50 -4.79
N HIS A 48 -7.03 2.39 -3.82
CA HIS A 48 -8.06 2.64 -2.80
C HIS A 48 -9.37 3.15 -3.41
N ALA A 49 -9.30 4.04 -4.41
CA ALA A 49 -10.49 4.51 -5.11
C ALA A 49 -11.23 3.35 -5.81
N LEU A 50 -10.51 2.46 -6.48
CA LEU A 50 -11.09 1.26 -7.10
C LEU A 50 -11.73 0.32 -6.08
N HIS A 51 -11.11 0.15 -4.91
CA HIS A 51 -11.68 -0.64 -3.82
C HIS A 51 -13.04 -0.05 -3.38
N GLY A 52 -13.14 1.27 -3.27
CA GLY A 52 -14.40 1.96 -3.02
C GLY A 52 -15.42 1.80 -4.15
N LEU A 53 -14.99 2.11 -5.40
CA LEU A 53 -15.86 2.14 -6.58
C LEU A 53 -16.44 0.77 -6.94
N PHE A 54 -15.71 -0.31 -6.67
CA PHE A 54 -16.14 -1.67 -6.98
C PHE A 54 -16.85 -2.38 -5.83
N ALA A 55 -17.01 -1.75 -4.67
CA ALA A 55 -17.74 -2.32 -3.55
C ALA A 55 -19.17 -2.73 -3.94
N ARG A 56 -19.59 -3.92 -3.51
CA ARG A 56 -20.92 -4.51 -3.76
C ARG A 56 -21.43 -5.17 -2.49
N VAL A 57 -21.72 -4.36 -1.50
CA VAL A 57 -22.11 -4.81 -0.16
C VAL A 57 -23.55 -4.42 0.18
N THR A 58 -24.15 -5.15 1.12
CA THR A 58 -25.50 -4.85 1.60
C THR A 58 -25.49 -3.63 2.52
N TYR A 59 -24.55 -3.58 3.46
CA TYR A 59 -24.48 -2.54 4.49
C TYR A 59 -23.31 -1.58 4.19
N PRO A 60 -23.53 -0.26 4.26
CA PRO A 60 -22.49 0.74 3.93
C PRO A 60 -21.26 0.65 4.84
N ARG A 61 -21.40 0.11 6.05
CA ARG A 61 -20.31 -0.12 7.01
C ARG A 61 -19.20 -1.00 6.44
N PHE A 62 -19.50 -1.87 5.48
CA PHE A 62 -18.55 -2.82 4.90
C PHE A 62 -18.07 -2.41 3.51
N SER A 63 -18.41 -1.19 3.06
CA SER A 63 -18.12 -0.75 1.71
C SER A 63 -16.63 -0.41 1.52
N GLY A 64 -16.03 -0.99 0.49
CA GLY A 64 -14.68 -0.66 0.02
C GLY A 64 -13.61 -0.72 1.12
N THR A 65 -12.98 0.40 1.40
CA THR A 65 -11.89 0.52 2.38
C THR A 65 -12.32 0.39 3.86
N ASN A 66 -13.61 0.18 4.15
CA ASN A 66 -14.09 -0.17 5.48
C ASN A 66 -13.86 -1.67 5.75
N THR A 67 -12.62 -2.08 5.78
CA THR A 67 -12.14 -3.44 6.02
C THR A 67 -11.07 -3.42 7.12
N PHE A 68 -10.47 -4.56 7.42
CA PHE A 68 -9.39 -4.65 8.40
C PHE A 68 -8.17 -3.83 7.98
N ARG A 69 -7.47 -3.24 8.96
CA ARG A 69 -6.33 -2.35 8.71
C ARG A 69 -5.20 -3.05 7.95
N ASP A 70 -4.90 -4.27 8.31
CA ASP A 70 -3.87 -5.09 7.70
C ASP A 70 -4.24 -5.68 6.31
N PHE A 71 -5.42 -5.31 5.79
CA PHE A 71 -5.85 -5.66 4.44
C PHE A 71 -6.12 -4.43 3.55
N VAL A 72 -6.36 -3.27 4.16
CA VAL A 72 -6.80 -2.08 3.41
C VAL A 72 -5.77 -1.59 2.39
N GLU A 73 -4.47 -1.79 2.67
CA GLU A 73 -3.37 -1.38 1.77
C GLU A 73 -3.12 -2.38 0.64
N PHE A 74 -3.61 -3.61 0.75
CA PHE A 74 -3.39 -4.64 -0.26
C PHE A 74 -3.90 -4.25 -1.66
N PRO A 75 -5.15 -3.78 -1.85
CA PRO A 75 -5.62 -3.38 -3.18
C PRO A 75 -4.88 -2.18 -3.78
N SER A 76 -4.44 -1.24 -2.94
CA SER A 76 -3.67 -0.09 -3.38
C SER A 76 -2.27 -0.47 -3.84
N GLN A 77 -1.58 -1.34 -3.07
CA GLN A 77 -0.26 -1.86 -3.42
C GLN A 77 -0.29 -2.75 -4.67
N VAL A 78 -1.33 -3.58 -4.84
CA VAL A 78 -1.52 -4.31 -6.12
C VAL A 78 -1.64 -3.34 -7.28
N ASN A 79 -2.31 -2.21 -7.10
CA ASN A 79 -2.50 -1.24 -8.19
C ASN A 79 -1.20 -0.55 -8.62
N GLU A 80 -0.20 -0.45 -7.74
CA GLU A 80 1.13 0.09 -8.05
C GLU A 80 1.86 -0.71 -9.14
N MET A 81 1.66 -2.05 -9.20
CA MET A 81 2.31 -2.87 -10.22
C MET A 81 1.97 -2.43 -11.65
N TRP A 82 0.78 -1.87 -11.87
CA TRP A 82 0.33 -1.44 -13.19
C TRP A 82 1.11 -0.24 -13.70
N MET A 83 1.78 0.52 -12.82
CA MET A 83 2.58 1.68 -13.20
C MET A 83 3.66 1.32 -14.22
N LEU A 84 4.37 0.21 -14.03
CA LEU A 84 5.42 -0.25 -14.95
C LEU A 84 4.96 -1.37 -15.89
N TRP A 85 3.66 -1.73 -15.87
CA TRP A 85 3.13 -2.71 -16.80
C TRP A 85 3.15 -2.16 -18.22
N PRO A 86 3.75 -2.88 -19.21
CA PRO A 86 4.04 -2.30 -20.53
C PRO A 86 2.84 -1.65 -21.20
N GLU A 87 1.69 -2.33 -21.25
CA GLU A 87 0.47 -1.84 -21.90
C GLU A 87 -0.15 -0.64 -21.19
N VAL A 88 0.16 -0.42 -19.91
CA VAL A 88 -0.29 0.76 -19.15
C VAL A 88 0.72 1.88 -19.31
N LEU A 89 2.00 1.59 -19.11
CA LEU A 89 3.10 2.54 -19.14
C LEU A 89 3.14 3.32 -20.47
N GLU A 90 2.96 2.65 -21.60
CA GLU A 90 3.01 3.27 -22.93
C GLU A 90 1.92 4.33 -23.18
N ASN A 91 0.87 4.36 -22.34
CA ASN A 91 -0.22 5.33 -22.46
C ASN A 91 0.04 6.64 -21.72
N TYR A 92 0.91 6.65 -20.69
CA TYR A 92 1.10 7.85 -19.87
C TYR A 92 2.57 8.30 -19.77
N ALA A 93 3.54 7.37 -19.87
CA ALA A 93 4.95 7.69 -19.76
C ALA A 93 5.48 8.21 -21.10
N VAL A 94 5.09 9.44 -21.43
CA VAL A 94 5.47 10.11 -22.68
C VAL A 94 6.17 11.44 -22.41
N HIS A 95 7.10 11.81 -23.27
CA HIS A 95 7.81 13.09 -23.18
C HIS A 95 6.83 14.25 -23.39
N HIS A 96 6.74 15.16 -22.42
CA HIS A 96 5.70 16.18 -22.35
C HIS A 96 5.67 17.19 -23.51
N VAL A 97 6.78 17.32 -24.27
CA VAL A 97 6.88 18.20 -25.44
C VAL A 97 6.75 17.41 -26.74
N THR A 98 7.49 16.29 -26.87
CA THR A 98 7.55 15.54 -28.14
C THR A 98 6.47 14.48 -28.26
N GLY A 99 5.89 14.01 -27.14
CA GLY A 99 4.97 12.87 -27.10
C GLY A 99 5.62 11.51 -27.32
N GLU A 100 6.96 11.47 -27.39
CA GLU A 100 7.70 10.22 -27.52
C GLU A 100 7.56 9.37 -26.26
N ARG A 101 7.37 8.06 -26.41
CA ARG A 101 7.27 7.12 -25.30
C ARG A 101 8.59 7.01 -24.54
N MET A 102 8.52 6.73 -23.25
CA MET A 102 9.69 6.43 -22.42
C MET A 102 10.49 5.27 -23.05
N PRO A 103 11.80 5.43 -23.28
CA PRO A 103 12.63 4.37 -23.80
C PRO A 103 12.67 3.15 -22.86
N THR A 104 12.61 1.94 -23.41
CA THR A 104 12.64 0.68 -22.65
C THR A 104 13.85 0.58 -21.73
N GLU A 105 15.00 1.12 -22.16
CA GLU A 105 16.23 1.19 -21.34
C GLU A 105 16.03 1.91 -19.99
N PHE A 106 15.17 2.93 -19.95
CA PHE A 106 14.88 3.63 -18.70
C PHE A 106 13.98 2.79 -17.78
N VAL A 107 13.02 2.06 -18.36
CA VAL A 107 12.17 1.13 -17.61
C VAL A 107 13.02 0.02 -16.99
N GLU A 108 13.93 -0.57 -17.77
CA GLU A 108 14.86 -1.60 -17.30
C GLU A 108 15.76 -1.09 -16.17
N LYS A 109 16.28 0.15 -16.27
CA LYS A 109 17.06 0.78 -15.21
C LYS A 109 16.25 1.02 -13.94
N LEU A 110 15.00 1.48 -14.07
CA LEU A 110 14.10 1.65 -12.92
C LEU A 110 13.85 0.31 -12.22
N GLN A 111 13.55 -0.73 -12.98
CA GLN A 111 13.34 -2.08 -12.43
C GLN A 111 14.62 -2.66 -11.79
N ALA A 112 15.78 -2.47 -12.40
CA ALA A 112 17.05 -2.92 -11.85
C ALA A 112 17.45 -2.16 -10.57
N SER A 113 17.00 -0.91 -10.41
CA SER A 113 17.27 -0.12 -9.21
C SER A 113 16.35 -0.41 -8.05
N SER A 114 15.23 -1.11 -8.24
CA SER A 114 14.21 -1.33 -7.20
C SER A 114 14.72 -2.12 -6.00
N ALA A 115 15.67 -3.04 -6.20
CA ALA A 115 16.29 -3.80 -5.10
C ALA A 115 17.47 -3.07 -4.43
N PHE A 116 17.86 -1.87 -4.91
CA PHE A 116 18.96 -1.13 -4.33
C PHE A 116 18.59 -0.57 -2.96
N ASN A 117 19.42 -0.83 -1.96
CA ASN A 117 19.19 -0.44 -0.55
C ASN A 117 17.96 -1.07 0.14
N GLU A 118 17.40 -2.16 -0.38
CA GLU A 118 16.24 -2.82 0.25
C GLU A 118 16.51 -3.26 1.70
N GLY A 119 17.72 -3.66 2.04
CA GLY A 119 18.09 -3.96 3.43
C GLY A 119 17.93 -2.76 4.36
N PHE A 120 18.31 -1.55 3.89
CA PHE A 120 18.10 -0.30 4.63
C PHE A 120 16.60 0.01 4.74
N LEU A 121 15.87 0.05 3.62
CA LEU A 121 14.45 0.41 3.57
C LEU A 121 13.59 -0.55 4.39
N THR A 122 13.88 -1.85 4.32
CA THR A 122 13.18 -2.87 5.13
C THR A 122 13.47 -2.69 6.62
N SER A 123 14.73 -2.41 6.99
CA SER A 123 15.11 -2.23 8.40
C SER A 123 14.50 -0.97 9.01
N GLU A 124 14.52 0.17 8.30
CA GLU A 124 13.90 1.40 8.79
C GLU A 124 12.39 1.25 8.96
N TYR A 125 11.72 0.54 8.04
CA TYR A 125 10.30 0.25 8.12
C TYR A 125 9.96 -0.67 9.30
N LEU A 126 10.68 -1.79 9.44
CA LEU A 126 10.48 -2.74 10.53
C LEU A 126 10.76 -2.09 11.88
N ALA A 127 11.74 -1.21 11.98
CA ALA A 127 12.01 -0.45 13.19
C ALA A 127 10.80 0.40 13.60
N ALA A 128 10.15 1.09 12.65
CA ALA A 128 8.93 1.84 12.93
C ALA A 128 7.76 0.92 13.32
N ALA A 129 7.56 -0.20 12.63
CA ALA A 129 6.49 -1.15 12.93
C ALA A 129 6.66 -1.80 14.32
N LEU A 130 7.89 -2.15 14.71
CA LEU A 130 8.17 -2.72 16.03
C LEU A 130 8.13 -1.66 17.14
N LEU A 131 8.50 -0.43 16.84
CA LEU A 131 8.33 0.70 17.76
C LEU A 131 6.85 0.99 18.04
N ASP A 132 5.99 0.93 17.01
CA ASP A 132 4.53 1.01 17.17
C ASP A 132 4.03 -0.07 18.14
N GLN A 133 4.43 -1.33 17.91
CA GLN A 133 4.07 -2.43 18.81
C GLN A 133 4.59 -2.22 20.23
N ALA A 134 5.79 -1.68 20.42
CA ALA A 134 6.34 -1.39 21.73
C ALA A 134 5.50 -0.39 22.49
N TRP A 135 5.08 0.71 21.84
CA TRP A 135 4.21 1.73 22.43
C TRP A 135 2.83 1.19 22.82
N HIS A 136 2.22 0.38 21.99
CA HIS A 136 0.84 -0.09 22.19
C HIS A 136 0.74 -1.38 23.04
N ARG A 137 1.88 -1.89 23.53
CA ARG A 137 1.93 -3.05 24.44
C ARG A 137 2.33 -2.71 25.87
N ILE A 138 2.60 -1.44 26.18
CA ILE A 138 2.84 -1.02 27.58
C ILE A 138 1.56 -1.15 28.39
N GLY A 139 1.68 -1.49 29.67
CA GLY A 139 0.55 -1.56 30.57
C GLY A 139 -0.08 -0.20 30.86
N ALA A 140 -1.38 -0.17 31.21
CA ALA A 140 -2.12 1.06 31.46
C ALA A 140 -1.51 1.95 32.57
N ASP A 141 -0.79 1.33 33.53
CA ASP A 141 -0.14 2.03 34.65
C ASP A 141 1.31 2.45 34.34
N THR A 142 1.80 2.17 33.14
CA THR A 142 3.16 2.53 32.73
C THR A 142 3.24 4.01 32.38
N VAL A 143 4.12 4.74 33.05
CA VAL A 143 4.40 6.15 32.76
C VAL A 143 5.75 6.25 32.08
N VAL A 144 5.77 6.62 30.81
CA VAL A 144 7.00 6.91 30.08
C VAL A 144 7.35 8.38 30.29
N THR A 145 8.46 8.65 31.00
CA THR A 145 8.92 10.01 31.27
C THR A 145 10.00 10.49 30.30
N ASP A 146 10.68 9.56 29.63
CA ASP A 146 11.69 9.84 28.61
C ASP A 146 11.36 9.04 27.33
N VAL A 147 10.80 9.74 26.35
CA VAL A 147 10.37 9.15 25.08
C VAL A 147 11.56 8.65 24.26
N ALA A 148 12.68 9.39 24.29
CA ALA A 148 13.87 9.01 23.53
C ALA A 148 14.54 7.74 24.11
N ALA A 149 14.61 7.64 25.44
CA ALA A 149 15.10 6.45 26.10
C ALA A 149 14.20 5.23 25.83
N PHE A 150 12.88 5.40 25.91
CA PHE A 150 11.93 4.34 25.59
C PHE A 150 12.11 3.82 24.14
N GLU A 151 12.23 4.73 23.17
CA GLU A 151 12.47 4.39 21.75
C GLU A 151 13.78 3.62 21.59
N ALA A 152 14.87 4.09 22.18
CA ALA A 152 16.16 3.44 22.10
C ALA A 152 16.14 2.02 22.69
N ASP A 153 15.49 1.85 23.86
CA ASP A 153 15.34 0.54 24.51
C ASP A 153 14.47 -0.41 23.70
N ALA A 154 13.37 0.07 23.13
CA ALA A 154 12.48 -0.71 22.28
C ALA A 154 13.19 -1.20 21.01
N LEU A 155 13.94 -0.32 20.34
CA LEU A 155 14.72 -0.68 19.15
C LEU A 155 15.87 -1.64 19.47
N ALA A 156 16.54 -1.45 20.61
CA ALA A 156 17.56 -2.37 21.08
C ALA A 156 17.00 -3.77 21.38
N ALA A 157 15.84 -3.84 22.04
CA ALA A 157 15.16 -5.11 22.31
C ALA A 157 14.73 -5.84 21.03
N ALA A 158 14.41 -5.08 19.97
CA ALA A 158 14.09 -5.62 18.65
C ALA A 158 15.33 -5.97 17.80
N GLY A 159 16.55 -5.67 18.26
CA GLY A 159 17.79 -5.86 17.48
C GLY A 159 17.97 -4.86 16.33
N LEU A 160 17.27 -3.72 16.37
CA LEU A 160 17.23 -2.69 15.32
C LEU A 160 17.85 -1.36 15.79
N ASN A 161 18.78 -1.40 16.73
CA ASN A 161 19.46 -0.22 17.29
C ASN A 161 20.69 0.22 16.47
N ASN A 162 20.68 0.04 15.15
CA ASN A 162 21.77 0.49 14.29
C ASN A 162 21.67 2.01 14.07
N PRO A 163 22.62 2.82 14.54
CA PRO A 163 22.56 4.28 14.38
C PRO A 163 22.66 4.77 12.94
N ALA A 164 23.11 3.93 12.00
CA ALA A 164 23.16 4.25 10.58
C ALA A 164 21.81 3.99 9.87
N VAL A 165 20.87 3.30 10.54
CA VAL A 165 19.54 2.97 10.02
C VAL A 165 18.50 3.35 11.08
N PRO A 166 18.14 4.64 11.20
CA PRO A 166 17.11 5.07 12.14
C PRO A 166 15.75 4.52 11.73
N PRO A 167 14.78 4.45 12.66
CA PRO A 167 13.43 4.06 12.30
C PRO A 167 12.82 5.09 11.35
N ARG A 168 11.95 4.65 10.44
CA ARG A 168 11.27 5.52 9.47
C ARG A 168 10.53 6.68 10.14
N TYR A 169 10.00 6.46 11.33
CA TYR A 169 9.40 7.46 12.19
C TYR A 169 9.93 7.32 13.60
N SER A 170 10.39 8.42 14.17
CA SER A 170 10.65 8.52 15.61
C SER A 170 9.34 8.85 16.34
N SER A 171 9.23 8.43 17.59
CA SER A 171 8.05 8.57 18.45
C SER A 171 7.50 10.00 18.49
N THR A 172 8.36 11.02 18.38
CA THR A 172 7.98 12.44 18.49
C THR A 172 7.24 12.99 17.28
N TYR A 173 7.25 12.30 16.13
CA TYR A 173 6.55 12.73 14.91
C TYR A 173 5.81 11.59 14.18
N PHE A 174 5.60 10.46 14.86
CA PHE A 174 4.92 9.29 14.29
C PHE A 174 3.40 9.47 14.29
N GLN A 175 2.92 10.38 13.45
CA GLN A 175 1.50 10.75 13.41
C GLN A 175 0.57 9.58 13.07
N HIS A 176 1.02 8.61 12.26
CA HIS A 176 0.21 7.44 11.90
C HIS A 176 -0.38 6.74 13.11
N ILE A 177 0.42 6.57 14.18
CA ILE A 177 0.04 5.78 15.35
C ILE A 177 -0.44 6.63 16.54
N PHE A 178 -0.28 7.96 16.50
CA PHE A 178 -0.62 8.83 17.61
C PHE A 178 -1.67 9.90 17.30
N SER A 179 -1.98 10.16 16.02
CA SER A 179 -2.95 11.20 15.66
C SER A 179 -4.41 10.75 15.73
N ASN A 180 -4.66 9.46 15.60
CA ASN A 180 -5.98 8.83 15.68
C ASN A 180 -5.79 7.30 15.78
N SER A 181 -6.89 6.57 16.02
CA SER A 181 -6.86 5.11 16.18
C SER A 181 -6.84 4.32 14.86
N ALA A 182 -6.45 4.93 13.74
CA ALA A 182 -6.46 4.23 12.47
C ALA A 182 -5.31 3.24 12.31
N TYR A 183 -4.12 3.56 12.87
CA TYR A 183 -2.90 2.76 12.75
C TYR A 183 -2.24 2.43 14.10
N ASP A 184 -2.91 2.71 15.23
CA ASP A 184 -2.42 2.33 16.56
C ASP A 184 -2.25 0.80 16.65
N ALA A 185 -1.03 0.33 16.97
CA ALA A 185 -0.59 -1.06 16.85
C ALA A 185 -0.77 -1.67 15.43
N GLY A 186 -0.97 -0.86 14.41
CA GLY A 186 -1.35 -1.27 13.07
C GLY A 186 -0.36 -0.87 11.96
N TYR A 187 0.79 -0.28 12.28
CA TYR A 187 1.75 0.13 11.25
C TYR A 187 2.38 -1.04 10.49
N TYR A 188 2.39 -2.24 11.07
CA TYR A 188 2.79 -3.48 10.40
C TYR A 188 1.96 -3.82 9.15
N SER A 189 0.77 -3.22 9.03
CA SER A 189 -0.21 -3.51 7.98
C SER A 189 0.34 -3.34 6.56
N TYR A 190 1.27 -2.42 6.34
CA TYR A 190 1.85 -2.19 5.02
C TYR A 190 2.65 -3.39 4.54
N ILE A 191 3.58 -3.92 5.35
CA ILE A 191 4.38 -5.09 4.94
C ILE A 191 3.54 -6.38 4.90
N TRP A 192 2.52 -6.49 5.76
CA TRP A 192 1.57 -7.60 5.69
C TRP A 192 0.79 -7.57 4.38
N SER A 193 0.30 -6.40 3.98
CA SER A 193 -0.39 -6.21 2.71
C SER A 193 0.54 -6.44 1.51
N GLU A 194 1.84 -6.12 1.63
CA GLU A 194 2.83 -6.39 0.59
C GLU A 194 3.05 -7.89 0.33
N VAL A 195 2.90 -8.75 1.35
CA VAL A 195 2.93 -10.20 1.12
C VAL A 195 1.79 -10.61 0.19
N LEU A 196 0.57 -10.12 0.46
CA LEU A 196 -0.60 -10.40 -0.36
C LEU A 196 -0.46 -9.81 -1.77
N ASP A 197 0.05 -8.59 -1.86
CA ASP A 197 0.29 -7.88 -3.12
C ASP A 197 1.32 -8.63 -3.98
N ALA A 198 2.50 -8.96 -3.44
CA ALA A 198 3.55 -9.62 -4.19
C ALA A 198 3.08 -10.97 -4.78
N ASP A 199 2.39 -11.80 -3.98
CA ASP A 199 1.83 -13.06 -4.44
C ASP A 199 0.71 -12.86 -5.47
N THR A 200 -0.10 -11.80 -5.32
CA THR A 200 -1.13 -11.43 -6.31
C THR A 200 -0.52 -10.99 -7.64
N VAL A 201 0.57 -10.23 -7.62
CA VAL A 201 1.31 -9.83 -8.83
C VAL A 201 1.79 -11.06 -9.59
N GLU A 202 2.37 -12.03 -8.89
CA GLU A 202 2.80 -13.29 -9.52
C GLU A 202 1.61 -14.09 -10.07
N TRP A 203 0.46 -14.07 -9.36
CA TRP A 203 -0.76 -14.67 -9.91
C TRP A 203 -1.18 -14.02 -11.22
N PHE A 204 -1.19 -12.68 -11.31
CA PHE A 204 -1.53 -11.98 -12.56
C PHE A 204 -0.56 -12.36 -13.69
N LYS A 205 0.75 -12.36 -13.42
CA LYS A 205 1.78 -12.75 -14.40
C LYS A 205 1.54 -14.18 -14.93
N ALA A 206 1.31 -15.12 -14.01
CA ALA A 206 1.07 -16.52 -14.36
C ALA A 206 -0.24 -16.78 -15.12
N ASN A 207 -1.22 -15.88 -15.01
CA ASN A 207 -2.53 -16.01 -15.64
C ASN A 207 -2.74 -15.07 -16.85
N GLY A 208 -1.68 -14.56 -17.45
CA GLY A 208 -1.73 -13.76 -18.67
C GLY A 208 -1.97 -12.25 -18.47
N GLY A 209 -1.73 -11.76 -17.27
CA GLY A 209 -1.66 -10.32 -16.98
C GLY A 209 -3.00 -9.58 -17.08
N LEU A 210 -3.00 -8.45 -17.79
CA LEU A 210 -4.15 -7.54 -17.99
C LEU A 210 -5.21 -8.14 -18.91
N THR A 211 -5.95 -9.13 -18.42
CA THR A 211 -7.13 -9.64 -19.10
C THR A 211 -8.42 -9.22 -18.40
N ARG A 212 -9.50 -9.11 -19.16
CA ARG A 212 -10.82 -8.81 -18.56
C ARG A 212 -11.23 -9.86 -17.53
N ALA A 213 -10.95 -11.14 -17.78
CA ALA A 213 -11.29 -12.23 -16.87
C ALA A 213 -10.55 -12.10 -15.52
N ASN A 214 -9.25 -11.78 -15.55
CA ASN A 214 -8.45 -11.58 -14.35
C ASN A 214 -8.94 -10.36 -13.56
N GLY A 215 -9.21 -9.25 -14.24
CA GLY A 215 -9.76 -8.05 -13.61
C GLY A 215 -11.14 -8.30 -12.99
N ASP A 216 -12.03 -9.02 -13.66
CA ASP A 216 -13.36 -9.37 -13.14
C ASP A 216 -13.27 -10.31 -11.94
N ARG A 217 -12.31 -11.25 -11.93
CA ARG A 217 -12.04 -12.12 -10.78
C ARG A 217 -11.55 -11.32 -9.58
N PHE A 218 -10.55 -10.46 -9.75
CA PHE A 218 -10.02 -9.60 -8.69
C PHE A 218 -11.09 -8.65 -8.14
N ARG A 219 -11.82 -7.99 -9.04
CA ARG A 219 -12.93 -7.11 -8.68
C ARG A 219 -14.02 -7.81 -7.89
N THR A 220 -14.41 -9.02 -8.30
CA THR A 220 -15.57 -9.70 -7.72
C THR A 220 -15.25 -10.36 -6.38
N LEU A 221 -14.09 -11.02 -6.29
CA LEU A 221 -13.73 -11.83 -5.13
C LEU A 221 -13.01 -11.04 -4.03
N LEU A 222 -12.36 -9.93 -4.38
CA LEU A 222 -11.61 -9.10 -3.44
C LEU A 222 -12.24 -7.71 -3.27
N LEU A 223 -12.20 -6.87 -4.31
CA LEU A 223 -12.64 -5.47 -4.18
C LEU A 223 -14.13 -5.36 -3.84
N GLY A 224 -14.96 -6.20 -4.46
CA GLY A 224 -16.41 -6.15 -4.33
C GLY A 224 -16.93 -6.51 -2.94
N VAL A 225 -16.20 -7.32 -2.20
CA VAL A 225 -16.66 -7.81 -0.88
C VAL A 225 -16.39 -6.81 0.24
N GLY A 226 -15.44 -5.88 0.07
CA GLY A 226 -15.05 -4.92 1.10
C GLY A 226 -14.77 -5.61 2.43
N GLY A 227 -15.33 -5.09 3.53
CA GLY A 227 -15.23 -5.69 4.86
C GLY A 227 -16.36 -6.68 5.20
N SER A 228 -17.18 -7.12 4.21
CA SER A 228 -18.30 -8.02 4.46
C SER A 228 -17.91 -9.50 4.53
N LYS A 229 -16.66 -9.82 4.24
CA LYS A 229 -16.08 -11.15 4.32
C LYS A 229 -14.74 -11.09 5.04
N ASP A 230 -14.32 -12.19 5.68
CA ASP A 230 -12.97 -12.30 6.22
C ASP A 230 -11.95 -12.10 5.10
N PRO A 231 -10.96 -11.20 5.28
CA PRO A 231 -10.01 -10.85 4.22
C PRO A 231 -9.18 -12.04 3.71
N LEU A 232 -8.74 -12.93 4.60
CA LEU A 232 -7.95 -14.10 4.20
C LEU A 232 -8.82 -15.14 3.49
N GLU A 233 -10.10 -15.27 3.86
CA GLU A 233 -11.03 -16.10 3.10
C GLU A 233 -11.29 -15.51 1.71
N ALA A 234 -11.47 -14.18 1.59
CA ALA A 234 -11.62 -13.51 0.30
C ALA A 234 -10.36 -13.69 -0.56
N TYR A 235 -9.19 -13.60 0.06
CA TYR A 235 -7.90 -13.84 -0.61
C TYR A 235 -7.79 -15.28 -1.13
N ARG A 236 -8.12 -16.29 -0.30
CA ARG A 236 -8.12 -17.71 -0.72
C ARG A 236 -9.09 -17.97 -1.87
N ASP A 237 -10.27 -17.35 -1.88
CA ASP A 237 -11.22 -17.47 -2.99
C ASP A 237 -10.65 -16.92 -4.30
N PHE A 238 -9.91 -15.82 -4.22
CA PHE A 238 -9.23 -15.24 -5.37
C PHE A 238 -8.01 -16.07 -5.78
N ARG A 239 -7.10 -16.32 -4.84
CA ARG A 239 -5.79 -16.93 -5.11
C ARG A 239 -5.88 -18.45 -5.33
N GLY A 240 -6.81 -19.12 -4.64
CA GLY A 240 -6.95 -20.58 -4.60
C GLY A 240 -6.10 -21.26 -3.53
N GLN A 241 -5.35 -20.49 -2.75
CA GLN A 241 -4.47 -20.94 -1.65
C GLN A 241 -4.19 -19.79 -0.69
N ASP A 242 -3.48 -20.07 0.40
CA ASP A 242 -2.91 -19.04 1.26
C ASP A 242 -1.83 -18.24 0.54
N ALA A 243 -1.57 -17.02 1.02
CA ALA A 243 -0.51 -16.19 0.48
C ALA A 243 0.87 -16.82 0.71
N ASP A 244 1.75 -16.67 -0.28
CA ASP A 244 3.15 -17.05 -0.19
C ASP A 244 4.00 -15.80 0.05
N ILE A 245 4.93 -15.88 1.01
CA ILE A 245 5.87 -14.80 1.29
C ILE A 245 7.01 -14.71 0.27
N GLN A 246 7.31 -15.83 -0.42
CA GLN A 246 8.46 -15.89 -1.31
C GLN A 246 8.46 -14.79 -2.40
N PRO A 247 7.34 -14.48 -3.06
CA PRO A 247 7.29 -13.36 -4.01
C PRO A 247 7.75 -12.01 -3.44
N LEU A 248 7.46 -11.72 -2.17
CA LEU A 248 7.94 -10.50 -1.52
C LEU A 248 9.45 -10.56 -1.28
N LEU A 249 9.98 -11.69 -0.80
CA LEU A 249 11.41 -11.86 -0.59
C LEU A 249 12.18 -11.74 -1.90
N ASP A 250 11.68 -12.34 -2.98
CA ASP A 250 12.26 -12.24 -4.32
C ASP A 250 12.26 -10.78 -4.84
N ARG A 251 11.14 -10.07 -4.68
CA ARG A 251 11.01 -8.64 -5.04
C ARG A 251 12.05 -7.77 -4.33
N ARG A 252 12.33 -8.07 -3.06
CA ARG A 252 13.28 -7.34 -2.21
C ARG A 252 14.73 -7.83 -2.31
N GLY A 253 15.00 -8.89 -3.08
CA GLY A 253 16.32 -9.49 -3.18
C GLY A 253 16.84 -10.08 -1.86
N LEU A 254 15.95 -10.59 -1.01
CA LEU A 254 16.20 -11.16 0.31
C LEU A 254 16.13 -12.71 0.31
N ASN A 255 16.68 -13.35 -0.70
CA ASN A 255 16.75 -14.82 -0.87
C ASN A 255 17.94 -15.45 -0.15
#